data_989c1628fc11441029b90ae351594662
#
_entry.id   989c1628fc11441029b90ae351594662
#
_cell.length_a   1.000
_cell.length_b   1.000
_cell.length_c   1.000
_cell.angle_alpha   90.00
_cell.angle_beta   90.00
_cell.angle_gamma   90.00
#
_symmetry.space_group_name_H-M   'P 1'
#
loop_
_entity.id
_entity.type
_entity.pdbx_description
1 polymer ?
#
loop_
_entity_poly.entity_id
_entity_poly.type
_entity_poly.pdbx_seq_one_letter_code
_entity_poly.pdbx_strand_id
1 'polypeptide(L)'
;TEAKYIVHATCRPEDVSDVRDLLDAELDRASYPVREVETLSETDTQVELAAILVPTTAEDAELDAVAAALEASPLVLSATWSVETTS
;
A
#
# COMPACT_ATOMS: atom_id res chain seq x y z
N THR A 1 20.93 2.12 9.44
CA THR A 1 19.96 2.86 8.62
C THR A 1 18.85 1.92 8.18
N GLU A 2 17.64 2.18 8.58
CA GLU A 2 16.49 1.37 8.17
C GLU A 2 15.68 2.12 7.13
N ALA A 3 15.21 1.40 6.13
CA ALA A 3 14.31 1.94 5.14
C ALA A 3 12.89 1.53 5.49
N LYS A 4 11.99 2.50 5.56
CA LYS A 4 10.58 2.28 5.82
C LYS A 4 9.83 2.43 4.50
N TYR A 5 9.30 1.32 4.01
CA TYR A 5 8.54 1.32 2.77
C TYR A 5 7.06 1.44 3.07
N ILE A 6 6.38 2.28 2.32
CA ILE A 6 4.94 2.53 2.49
C ILE A 6 4.28 2.40 1.13
N VAL A 7 3.26 1.55 1.05
CA VAL A 7 2.45 1.39 -0.16
C VAL A 7 1.14 2.14 0.04
N HIS A 8 0.86 3.08 -0.85
CA HIS A 8 -0.33 3.92 -0.77
C HIS A 8 -1.37 3.42 -1.77
N ALA A 9 -2.63 3.38 -1.35
CA ALA A 9 -3.73 3.06 -2.25
C ALA A 9 -4.90 3.99 -1.95
N THR A 10 -5.46 4.59 -2.99
CA THR A 10 -6.64 5.44 -2.88
C THR A 10 -7.84 4.69 -3.40
N CYS A 11 -8.93 4.73 -2.66
CA CYS A 11 -10.17 4.03 -3.02
C CYS A 11 -11.38 4.85 -2.58
N ARG A 12 -12.57 4.35 -2.92
CA ARG A 12 -13.81 4.96 -2.44
C ARG A 12 -14.07 4.54 -1.00
N PRO A 13 -14.79 5.36 -0.22
CA PRO A 13 -15.06 5.03 1.18
C PRO A 13 -15.75 3.69 1.40
N GLU A 14 -16.62 3.28 0.48
CA GLU A 14 -17.34 2.02 0.58
C GLU A 14 -16.45 0.80 0.31
N ASP A 15 -15.28 1.00 -0.29
CA ASP A 15 -14.37 -0.09 -0.67
C ASP A 15 -13.17 -0.24 0.26
N VAL A 16 -13.11 0.54 1.33
CA VAL A 16 -11.95 0.57 2.25
C VAL A 16 -11.62 -0.82 2.79
N SER A 17 -12.61 -1.55 3.26
CA SER A 17 -12.39 -2.88 3.83
C SER A 17 -11.80 -3.85 2.79
N ASP A 18 -12.35 -3.83 1.59
CA ASP A 18 -11.88 -4.70 0.51
C ASP A 18 -10.48 -4.33 0.05
N VAL A 19 -10.18 -3.03 -0.02
CA VAL A 19 -8.86 -2.55 -0.44
C VAL A 19 -7.81 -2.85 0.63
N ARG A 20 -8.16 -2.78 1.91
CA ARG A 20 -7.26 -3.20 2.98
C ARG A 20 -6.87 -4.66 2.83
N ASP A 21 -7.85 -5.52 2.56
CA ASP A 21 -7.60 -6.94 2.35
C ASP A 21 -6.74 -7.16 1.10
N LEU A 22 -6.98 -6.38 0.05
CA LEU A 22 -6.21 -6.46 -1.18
C LEU A 22 -4.75 -6.04 -0.96
N LEU A 23 -4.53 -4.95 -0.23
CA LEU A 23 -3.18 -4.50 0.12
C LEU A 23 -2.42 -5.61 0.85
N ASP A 24 -3.05 -6.18 1.86
CA ASP A 24 -2.45 -7.24 2.67
C ASP A 24 -2.13 -8.47 1.81
N ALA A 25 -3.06 -8.88 0.96
CA ALA A 25 -2.90 -10.04 0.11
C ALA A 25 -1.79 -9.86 -0.93
N GLU A 26 -1.74 -8.69 -1.60
CA GLU A 26 -0.74 -8.43 -2.62
C GLU A 26 0.67 -8.33 -2.03
N LEU A 27 0.80 -7.69 -0.87
CA LEU A 27 2.10 -7.56 -0.21
C LEU A 27 2.55 -8.89 0.37
N ASP A 28 1.63 -9.70 0.90
CA ASP A 28 1.96 -11.03 1.40
C ASP A 28 2.45 -11.93 0.25
N ARG A 29 1.81 -11.84 -0.90
CA ARG A 29 2.21 -12.59 -2.09
C ARG A 29 3.61 -12.20 -2.56
N ALA A 30 3.97 -10.93 -2.42
CA ALA A 30 5.29 -10.42 -2.77
C ALA A 30 6.34 -10.69 -1.67
N SER A 31 5.94 -11.32 -0.56
CA SER A 31 6.80 -11.60 0.59
C SER A 31 7.23 -10.34 1.35
N TYR A 32 6.38 -9.33 1.36
CA TYR A 32 6.61 -8.10 2.12
C TYR A 32 5.54 -8.00 3.22
N PRO A 33 5.83 -8.46 4.45
CA PRO A 33 4.85 -8.42 5.53
C PRO A 33 4.42 -7.00 5.86
N VAL A 34 3.12 -6.80 6.01
CA VAL A 34 2.55 -5.51 6.39
C VAL A 34 2.59 -5.39 7.91
N ARG A 35 3.17 -4.31 8.40
CA ARG A 35 3.21 -4.02 9.83
C ARG A 35 1.89 -3.43 10.30
N GLU A 36 1.37 -2.47 9.53
CA GLU A 36 0.08 -1.85 9.83
C GLU A 36 -0.46 -1.14 8.59
N VAL A 37 -1.76 -0.90 8.59
CA VAL A 37 -2.42 -0.11 7.54
C VAL A 37 -3.05 1.10 8.23
N GLU A 38 -2.71 2.30 7.75
CA GLU A 38 -3.23 3.55 8.28
C GLU A 38 -4.09 4.26 7.23
N THR A 39 -5.07 5.03 7.71
CA THR A 39 -5.83 5.93 6.85
C THR A 39 -5.14 7.29 6.90
N LEU A 40 -4.58 7.72 5.77
CA LEU A 40 -3.86 8.99 5.68
C LEU A 40 -4.80 10.16 5.46
N SER A 41 -5.83 9.95 4.65
CA SER A 41 -6.78 11.01 4.35
C SER A 41 -8.13 10.38 4.04
N GLU A 42 -9.18 11.08 4.40
CA GLU A 42 -10.55 10.62 4.18
C GLU A 42 -11.43 11.79 3.80
N THR A 43 -12.09 11.66 2.65
CA THR A 43 -13.07 12.63 2.19
C THR A 43 -14.37 11.90 1.89
N ASP A 44 -15.40 12.63 1.47
CA ASP A 44 -16.69 12.04 1.11
C ASP A 44 -16.59 11.13 -0.13
N THR A 45 -15.56 11.31 -0.93
CA THR A 45 -15.43 10.61 -2.22
C THR A 45 -14.22 9.68 -2.29
N GLN A 46 -13.21 9.88 -1.45
CA GLN A 46 -11.96 9.12 -1.51
C GLN A 46 -11.38 8.90 -0.12
N VAL A 47 -10.71 7.76 0.01
CA VAL A 47 -9.93 7.44 1.22
C VAL A 47 -8.56 6.97 0.76
N GLU A 48 -7.52 7.53 1.34
CA GLU A 48 -6.15 7.10 1.07
C GLU A 48 -5.65 6.23 2.20
N LEU A 49 -5.25 5.00 1.87
CA LEU A 49 -4.71 4.04 2.81
C LEU A 49 -3.21 3.90 2.61
N ALA A 50 -2.49 3.68 3.68
CA ALA A 50 -1.04 3.45 3.64
C ALA A 50 -0.73 2.14 4.35
N ALA A 51 -0.16 1.19 3.62
CA ALA A 51 0.34 -0.05 4.19
C ALA A 51 1.81 0.14 4.54
N ILE A 52 2.11 0.12 5.81
CA ILE A 52 3.48 0.30 6.30
C ILE A 52 4.10 -1.08 6.45
N LEU A 53 5.20 -1.30 5.74
CA LEU A 53 5.85 -2.61 5.73
C LEU A 53 6.77 -2.77 6.93
N VAL A 54 6.98 -4.03 7.32
CA VAL A 54 8.02 -4.35 8.28
C VAL A 54 9.37 -3.95 7.67
N PRO A 55 10.26 -3.29 8.41
CA PRO A 55 11.55 -2.86 7.86
C PRO A 55 12.29 -4.04 7.21
N THR A 56 12.66 -3.86 5.94
CA THR A 56 13.32 -4.88 5.14
C THR A 56 14.02 -4.21 3.98
N THR A 57 14.83 -4.98 3.24
CA THR A 57 15.37 -4.53 1.98
C THR A 57 14.38 -4.93 0.89
N ALA A 58 13.77 -3.95 0.25
CA ALA A 58 12.82 -4.18 -0.82
C ALA A 58 13.41 -3.74 -2.16
N GLU A 59 12.98 -4.38 -3.22
CA GLU A 59 13.38 -4.02 -4.57
C GLU A 59 12.31 -3.16 -5.23
N ASP A 60 12.75 -2.06 -5.85
CA ASP A 60 11.84 -1.11 -6.51
C ASP A 60 10.94 -1.80 -7.53
N ALA A 61 11.50 -2.71 -8.32
CA ALA A 61 10.75 -3.43 -9.34
C ALA A 61 9.61 -4.27 -8.74
N GLU A 62 9.83 -4.85 -7.57
CA GLU A 62 8.81 -5.64 -6.91
C GLU A 62 7.70 -4.75 -6.34
N LEU A 63 8.08 -3.61 -5.78
CA LEU A 63 7.09 -2.65 -5.27
C LEU A 63 6.30 -2.01 -6.41
N ASP A 64 6.94 -1.72 -7.53
CA ASP A 64 6.26 -1.25 -8.74
C ASP A 64 5.24 -2.27 -9.22
N ALA A 65 5.58 -3.56 -9.17
CA ALA A 65 4.67 -4.63 -9.56
C ALA A 65 3.47 -4.72 -8.62
N VAL A 66 3.69 -4.53 -7.33
CA VAL A 66 2.60 -4.51 -6.35
C VAL A 66 1.66 -3.34 -6.62
N ALA A 67 2.22 -2.14 -6.85
CA ALA A 67 1.41 -0.96 -7.17
C ALA A 67 0.61 -1.17 -8.45
N ALA A 68 1.21 -1.76 -9.48
CA ALA A 68 0.53 -2.06 -10.74
C ALA A 68 -0.61 -3.07 -10.53
N ALA A 69 -0.39 -4.09 -9.71
CA ALA A 69 -1.41 -5.08 -9.40
C ALA A 69 -2.59 -4.45 -8.65
N LEU A 70 -2.31 -3.52 -7.74
CA LEU A 70 -3.35 -2.79 -7.03
C LEU A 70 -4.16 -1.91 -7.99
N GLU A 71 -3.48 -1.19 -8.87
CA GLU A 71 -4.17 -0.33 -9.85
C GLU A 71 -4.98 -1.12 -10.86
N ALA A 72 -4.65 -2.39 -11.07
CA ALA A 72 -5.43 -3.26 -11.95
C ALA A 72 -6.78 -3.63 -11.34
N SER A 73 -6.95 -3.48 -10.04
CA SER A 73 -8.23 -3.75 -9.38
C SER A 73 -9.21 -2.58 -9.62
N PRO A 74 -10.48 -2.88 -9.97
CA PRO A 74 -11.49 -1.83 -10.13
C PRO A 74 -11.82 -1.11 -8.82
N LEU A 75 -11.43 -1.67 -7.68
CA LEU A 75 -11.67 -1.06 -6.37
C LEU A 75 -10.66 0.04 -6.05
N VAL A 76 -9.51 0.02 -6.69
CA VAL A 76 -8.41 0.96 -6.42
C VAL A 76 -8.42 2.07 -7.47
N LEU A 77 -8.47 3.32 -7.00
CA LEU A 77 -8.45 4.49 -7.89
C LEU A 77 -7.02 4.83 -8.29
N SER A 78 -6.08 4.71 -7.37
CA SER A 78 -4.65 4.90 -7.64
C SER A 78 -3.83 4.16 -6.60
N ALA A 79 -2.61 3.78 -6.97
CA ALA A 79 -1.67 3.15 -6.05
C ALA A 79 -0.25 3.60 -6.37
N THR A 80 0.54 3.78 -5.32
CA THR A 80 1.95 4.15 -5.44
C THR A 80 2.68 3.65 -4.20
N TRP A 81 3.99 3.83 -4.16
CA TRP A 81 4.77 3.50 -2.98
C TRP A 81 5.82 4.57 -2.74
N SER A 82 6.27 4.65 -1.51
CA SER A 82 7.32 5.58 -1.13
C SER A 82 8.26 4.90 -0.14
N VAL A 83 9.43 5.48 0.03
CA VAL A 83 10.41 5.00 0.98
C VAL A 83 10.89 6.18 1.84
N GLU A 84 10.96 5.93 3.15
CA GLU A 84 11.53 6.88 4.10
C GLU A 84 12.77 6.24 4.71
N THR A 85 13.86 6.98 4.71
CA THR A 85 15.09 6.52 5.36
C THR A 85 15.30 7.31 6.64
N THR A 86 15.56 6.59 7.73
CA THR A 86 15.92 7.21 9.00
C THR A 86 17.41 7.06 9.19
N SER A 87 18.04 8.14 9.46
CA SER A 87 19.47 8.16 9.76
C SER A 87 19.69 8.12 11.28
#